data_90083ac86f89e2e2da93ed42219f62c1
#
_entry.id   90083ac86f89e2e2da93ed42219f62c1
#
_cell.length_a   1.000
_cell.length_b   1.000
_cell.length_c   1.000
_cell.angle_alpha   90.00
_cell.angle_beta   90.00
_cell.angle_gamma   90.00
#
_symmetry.space_group_name_H-M   'P 1'
#
loop_
_entity.id
_entity.type
_entity.pdbx_description
1 polymer ?
#
loop_
_entity_poly.entity_id
_entity_poly.type
_entity_poly.pdbx_seq_one_letter_code
_entity_poly.pdbx_strand_id
1 'polypeptide(L)'
;MRDLKHLTYFEDLLQEANNALVVQAQAEGKKCVAFVCENTPEPLMNLDNTFGVRLHAPNTGSMDIATYYMTSLLCETSRSLLERAVEGGFNFADCVIAPDGCTMINRCVENMELLKTMGAGKDRFFYEYMEIPLKADDNGVDLLVLQCKNHILRPLHDAFGTDVSDAAIRRAVAEHNRVCALIRALGDFRKEARPRITGYEFHVLTLATYVAPKYLLIDKLEETLEEVRSREPEERAYRARIALVGSEVDDSEFIRLIEDTGAYVCADRFCFGSLPGRDPIVLTDDEDALTQVCRQYVYRGQCPRTMNMEKVYGRKQYVADIARAYNADGILYQQIKFCDPWAYERTLGSVMLREDFGFPVLSVDRPYNIRSSIGQMRTRVQAFVESIEIKKIQGGVR
;
A
#
# COMPACT_ATOMS: atom_id res chain seq x y z
N MET A 1 -18.35 9.21 16.91
CA MET A 1 -18.92 9.09 15.54
C MET A 1 -19.42 7.65 15.37
N ARG A 2 -20.53 7.42 14.67
CA ARG A 2 -21.03 6.06 14.38
C ARG A 2 -20.19 5.46 13.25
N ASP A 3 -19.89 4.15 13.29
CA ASP A 3 -19.14 3.48 12.23
C ASP A 3 -19.85 3.59 10.87
N LEU A 4 -19.05 3.56 9.79
CA LEU A 4 -19.57 3.56 8.43
C LEU A 4 -20.44 2.31 8.19
N LYS A 5 -21.55 2.50 7.47
CA LYS A 5 -22.52 1.44 7.17
C LYS A 5 -21.87 0.19 6.56
N HIS A 6 -20.87 0.39 5.71
CA HIS A 6 -20.17 -0.68 5.02
C HIS A 6 -18.81 -1.04 5.63
N LEU A 7 -18.46 -0.52 6.82
CA LEU A 7 -17.14 -0.78 7.42
C LEU A 7 -16.87 -2.28 7.58
N THR A 8 -17.79 -3.02 8.21
CA THR A 8 -17.64 -4.45 8.40
C THR A 8 -17.47 -5.21 7.08
N TYR A 9 -18.21 -4.81 6.03
CA TYR A 9 -18.04 -5.40 4.70
C TYR A 9 -16.59 -5.26 4.20
N PHE A 10 -15.99 -4.07 4.34
CA PHE A 10 -14.60 -3.85 3.92
C PHE A 10 -13.61 -4.54 4.86
N GLU A 11 -13.87 -4.59 6.17
CA GLU A 11 -13.05 -5.34 7.14
C GLU A 11 -13.03 -6.85 6.82
N ASP A 12 -14.17 -7.42 6.43
CA ASP A 12 -14.28 -8.84 6.05
C ASP A 12 -13.41 -9.17 4.81
N LEU A 13 -13.31 -8.24 3.84
CA LEU A 13 -12.43 -8.42 2.68
C LEU A 13 -10.94 -8.51 3.05
N LEU A 14 -10.54 -7.99 4.21
CA LEU A 14 -9.16 -7.98 4.68
C LEU A 14 -8.79 -9.21 5.50
N GLN A 15 -9.76 -10.04 5.92
CA GLN A 15 -9.50 -11.20 6.78
C GLN A 15 -8.72 -12.30 6.04
N GLU A 16 -9.06 -12.54 4.78
CA GLU A 16 -8.46 -13.56 3.94
C GLU A 16 -8.12 -13.01 2.55
N ALA A 17 -6.95 -13.38 2.03
CA ALA A 17 -6.55 -12.96 0.68
C ALA A 17 -7.51 -13.50 -0.41
N ASN A 18 -8.08 -14.70 -0.21
CA ASN A 18 -9.15 -15.27 -1.04
C ASN A 18 -10.52 -14.79 -0.56
N ASN A 19 -10.76 -13.50 -0.57
CA ASN A 19 -12.00 -12.89 -0.09
C ASN A 19 -13.19 -13.12 -1.05
N ALA A 20 -14.38 -12.77 -0.60
CA ALA A 20 -15.63 -13.02 -1.32
C ALA A 20 -15.65 -12.41 -2.74
N LEU A 21 -15.01 -11.23 -2.94
CA LEU A 21 -14.96 -10.59 -4.27
C LEU A 21 -13.95 -11.27 -5.20
N VAL A 22 -12.86 -11.80 -4.67
CA VAL A 22 -11.93 -12.64 -5.43
C VAL A 22 -12.66 -13.89 -5.93
N VAL A 23 -13.40 -14.58 -5.04
CA VAL A 23 -14.20 -15.75 -5.41
C VAL A 23 -15.25 -15.39 -6.47
N GLN A 24 -15.94 -14.25 -6.33
CA GLN A 24 -16.91 -13.77 -7.31
C GLN A 24 -16.27 -13.54 -8.68
N ALA A 25 -15.17 -12.81 -8.75
CA ALA A 25 -14.49 -12.51 -10.01
C ALA A 25 -14.00 -13.78 -10.73
N GLN A 26 -13.53 -14.77 -9.97
CA GLN A 26 -13.16 -16.07 -10.53
C GLN A 26 -14.37 -16.87 -11.06
N ALA A 27 -15.51 -16.81 -10.37
CA ALA A 27 -16.76 -17.38 -10.85
C ALA A 27 -17.26 -16.72 -12.14
N GLU A 28 -16.96 -15.45 -12.36
CA GLU A 28 -17.19 -14.71 -13.60
C GLU A 28 -16.19 -15.08 -14.72
N GLY A 29 -15.22 -15.96 -14.44
CA GLY A 29 -14.23 -16.45 -15.40
C GLY A 29 -12.95 -15.61 -15.49
N LYS A 30 -12.81 -14.56 -14.67
CA LYS A 30 -11.61 -13.72 -14.66
C LYS A 30 -10.42 -14.41 -14.00
N LYS A 31 -9.21 -14.08 -14.43
CA LYS A 31 -7.94 -14.61 -13.91
C LYS A 31 -7.33 -13.70 -12.87
N CYS A 32 -6.94 -14.27 -11.74
CA CYS A 32 -6.30 -13.55 -10.65
C CYS A 32 -4.80 -13.40 -10.90
N VAL A 33 -4.35 -12.16 -11.08
CA VAL A 33 -2.93 -11.79 -11.15
C VAL A 33 -2.49 -11.34 -9.75
N ALA A 34 -1.85 -12.23 -9.01
CA ALA A 34 -1.27 -11.86 -7.73
C ALA A 34 0.04 -11.08 -7.95
N PHE A 35 0.27 -10.07 -7.13
CA PHE A 35 1.50 -9.30 -7.19
C PHE A 35 1.96 -8.86 -5.81
N VAL A 36 3.23 -8.51 -5.70
CA VAL A 36 3.85 -7.95 -4.49
C VAL A 36 4.46 -6.60 -4.84
N CYS A 37 4.59 -5.71 -3.87
CA CYS A 37 5.26 -4.42 -4.02
C CYS A 37 4.48 -3.32 -4.78
N GLU A 38 4.68 -2.09 -4.32
CA GLU A 38 4.06 -0.87 -4.90
C GLU A 38 4.66 -0.46 -6.27
N ASN A 39 5.82 -1.02 -6.63
CA ASN A 39 6.47 -0.71 -7.90
C ASN A 39 5.88 -1.48 -9.10
N THR A 40 4.97 -2.44 -8.86
CA THR A 40 4.25 -3.12 -9.93
C THR A 40 3.19 -2.18 -10.51
N PRO A 41 3.19 -1.92 -11.83
CA PRO A 41 2.17 -1.08 -12.45
C PRO A 41 0.77 -1.72 -12.36
N GLU A 42 0.06 -1.43 -11.27
CA GLU A 42 -1.19 -2.09 -10.88
C GLU A 42 -2.29 -2.10 -11.96
N PRO A 43 -2.48 -1.06 -12.81
CA PRO A 43 -3.46 -1.13 -13.88
C PRO A 43 -3.24 -2.31 -14.84
N LEU A 44 -1.98 -2.72 -15.06
CA LEU A 44 -1.66 -3.83 -15.97
C LEU A 44 -2.09 -5.20 -15.43
N MET A 45 -2.42 -5.30 -14.14
CA MET A 45 -2.99 -6.51 -13.52
C MET A 45 -4.52 -6.57 -13.70
N ASN A 46 -5.16 -5.49 -14.14
CA ASN A 46 -6.61 -5.32 -14.20
C ASN A 46 -7.07 -5.10 -15.67
N LEU A 47 -6.58 -5.92 -16.59
CA LEU A 47 -7.04 -5.95 -17.97
C LEU A 47 -8.38 -6.71 -18.09
N ASP A 48 -9.02 -6.66 -19.24
CA ASP A 48 -10.43 -7.05 -19.41
C ASP A 48 -10.84 -8.39 -18.76
N ASN A 49 -10.01 -9.43 -18.90
CA ASN A 49 -10.27 -10.75 -18.32
C ASN A 49 -9.41 -11.10 -17.12
N THR A 50 -8.71 -10.13 -16.55
CA THR A 50 -7.87 -10.30 -15.36
C THR A 50 -8.28 -9.35 -14.24
N PHE A 51 -7.82 -9.62 -13.03
CA PHE A 51 -7.88 -8.70 -11.91
C PHE A 51 -6.66 -8.87 -11.01
N GLY A 52 -6.18 -7.77 -10.46
CA GLY A 52 -5.01 -7.73 -9.60
C GLY A 52 -5.35 -7.90 -8.12
N VAL A 53 -4.58 -8.72 -7.42
CA VAL A 53 -4.60 -8.81 -5.95
C VAL A 53 -3.19 -8.63 -5.43
N ARG A 54 -2.96 -7.60 -4.62
CA ARG A 54 -1.69 -7.42 -3.93
C ARG A 54 -1.65 -8.33 -2.71
N LEU A 55 -0.67 -9.24 -2.68
CA LEU A 55 -0.54 -10.21 -1.60
C LEU A 55 -0.19 -9.53 -0.28
N HIS A 56 -0.88 -9.94 0.78
CA HIS A 56 -0.66 -9.50 2.16
C HIS A 56 -0.93 -10.66 3.13
N ALA A 57 -0.37 -10.61 4.33
CA ALA A 57 -0.48 -11.71 5.29
C ALA A 57 -0.50 -11.24 6.77
N PRO A 58 -1.31 -10.24 7.15
CA PRO A 58 -1.24 -9.64 8.49
C PRO A 58 -1.70 -10.59 9.60
N ASN A 59 -2.51 -11.61 9.27
CA ASN A 59 -3.06 -12.58 10.23
C ASN A 59 -2.27 -13.90 10.28
N THR A 60 -1.03 -13.93 9.76
CA THR A 60 -0.14 -15.10 9.87
C THR A 60 0.18 -15.38 11.33
N GLY A 61 -0.17 -16.57 11.83
CA GLY A 61 -0.03 -16.94 13.23
C GLY A 61 1.41 -17.28 13.64
N SER A 62 2.10 -18.05 12.80
CA SER A 62 3.50 -18.44 12.95
C SER A 62 4.29 -18.05 11.69
N MET A 63 5.60 -18.05 11.79
CA MET A 63 6.54 -17.90 10.68
C MET A 63 7.63 -18.96 10.74
N ASP A 64 7.34 -20.14 11.29
CA ASP A 64 8.34 -21.18 11.58
C ASP A 64 8.89 -21.79 10.30
N ILE A 65 8.02 -22.13 9.35
CA ILE A 65 8.42 -22.68 8.06
C ILE A 65 9.19 -21.63 7.26
N ALA A 66 8.65 -20.42 7.15
CA ALA A 66 9.32 -19.35 6.44
C ALA A 66 10.68 -19.00 7.06
N THR A 67 10.81 -19.05 8.38
CA THR A 67 12.08 -18.80 9.08
C THR A 67 13.11 -19.89 8.77
N TYR A 68 12.70 -21.12 8.57
CA TYR A 68 13.60 -22.19 8.16
C TYR A 68 14.24 -21.90 6.79
N TYR A 69 13.46 -21.36 5.82
CA TYR A 69 13.96 -21.07 4.47
C TYR A 69 14.58 -19.67 4.34
N MET A 70 14.12 -18.71 5.13
CA MET A 70 14.49 -17.30 4.97
C MET A 70 15.27 -16.73 6.17
N THR A 71 15.51 -17.47 7.24
CA THR A 71 16.09 -17.02 8.51
C THR A 71 15.27 -15.95 9.27
N SER A 72 15.54 -15.81 10.58
CA SER A 72 14.86 -14.82 11.42
C SER A 72 15.34 -13.37 11.20
N LEU A 73 16.43 -13.17 10.46
CA LEU A 73 17.04 -11.86 10.20
C LEU A 73 16.51 -11.18 8.94
N LEU A 74 15.55 -11.81 8.24
CA LEU A 74 14.90 -11.20 7.09
C LEU A 74 13.57 -10.52 7.48
N CYS A 75 13.11 -9.61 6.62
CA CYS A 75 11.88 -8.84 6.80
C CYS A 75 10.68 -9.74 7.16
N GLU A 76 9.98 -9.38 8.23
CA GLU A 76 8.84 -10.16 8.71
C GLU A 76 7.70 -10.21 7.71
N THR A 77 7.46 -9.16 6.91
CA THR A 77 6.45 -9.17 5.85
C THR A 77 6.73 -10.30 4.85
N SER A 78 7.97 -10.41 4.35
CA SER A 78 8.33 -11.43 3.38
C SER A 78 8.25 -12.84 3.95
N ARG A 79 8.59 -13.02 5.23
CA ARG A 79 8.42 -14.32 5.90
C ARG A 79 6.95 -14.68 6.10
N SER A 80 6.11 -13.73 6.49
CA SER A 80 4.67 -13.96 6.64
C SER A 80 3.99 -14.31 5.30
N LEU A 81 4.41 -13.65 4.21
CA LEU A 81 3.92 -14.01 2.87
C LEU A 81 4.31 -15.43 2.48
N LEU A 82 5.56 -15.86 2.74
CA LEU A 82 6.00 -17.24 2.46
C LEU A 82 5.23 -18.25 3.31
N GLU A 83 5.07 -18.00 4.60
CA GLU A 83 4.30 -18.88 5.50
C GLU A 83 2.87 -19.05 4.97
N ARG A 84 2.19 -17.93 4.65
CA ARG A 84 0.82 -17.97 4.12
C ARG A 84 0.72 -18.71 2.79
N ALA A 85 1.76 -18.59 1.92
CA ALA A 85 1.82 -19.35 0.67
C ALA A 85 1.94 -20.86 0.92
N VAL A 86 2.78 -21.27 1.88
CA VAL A 86 2.94 -22.69 2.26
C VAL A 86 1.63 -23.27 2.84
N GLU A 87 0.89 -22.47 3.60
CA GLU A 87 -0.43 -22.84 4.12
C GLU A 87 -1.51 -22.93 3.03
N GLY A 88 -1.19 -22.55 1.78
CA GLY A 88 -2.14 -22.58 0.66
C GLY A 88 -3.04 -21.33 0.58
N GLY A 89 -2.78 -20.31 1.41
CA GLY A 89 -3.60 -19.09 1.47
C GLY A 89 -3.63 -18.27 0.18
N PHE A 90 -2.74 -18.57 -0.77
CA PHE A 90 -2.66 -17.89 -2.08
C PHE A 90 -2.95 -18.80 -3.28
N ASN A 91 -3.50 -20.01 -3.05
CA ASN A 91 -3.81 -20.95 -4.13
C ASN A 91 -4.88 -20.47 -5.12
N PHE A 92 -5.62 -19.42 -4.77
CA PHE A 92 -6.57 -18.76 -5.67
C PHE A 92 -5.90 -18.06 -6.86
N ALA A 93 -4.65 -17.60 -6.74
CA ALA A 93 -3.93 -16.90 -7.80
C ALA A 93 -3.73 -17.77 -9.05
N ASP A 94 -3.83 -17.17 -10.23
CA ASP A 94 -3.53 -17.82 -11.52
C ASP A 94 -2.09 -17.55 -11.99
N CYS A 95 -1.46 -16.50 -11.49
CA CYS A 95 -0.03 -16.21 -11.67
C CYS A 95 0.46 -15.23 -10.58
N VAL A 96 1.79 -15.10 -10.47
CA VAL A 96 2.44 -14.13 -9.58
C VAL A 96 3.39 -13.25 -10.39
N ILE A 97 3.24 -11.93 -10.26
CA ILE A 97 4.17 -10.94 -10.79
C ILE A 97 5.02 -10.39 -9.64
N ALA A 98 6.32 -10.65 -9.70
CA ALA A 98 7.28 -10.28 -8.67
C ALA A 98 8.27 -9.23 -9.19
N PRO A 99 8.10 -7.95 -8.84
CA PRO A 99 9.09 -6.95 -9.17
C PRO A 99 10.32 -7.10 -8.26
N ASP A 100 11.51 -6.88 -8.79
CA ASP A 100 12.76 -6.76 -8.02
C ASP A 100 12.75 -5.48 -7.17
N GLY A 101 11.77 -5.38 -6.28
CA GLY A 101 11.58 -4.24 -5.38
C GLY A 101 12.56 -4.25 -4.21
N CYS A 102 12.82 -5.40 -3.63
CA CYS A 102 13.83 -5.60 -2.60
C CYS A 102 14.22 -7.09 -2.52
N THR A 103 15.46 -7.35 -2.09
CA THR A 103 16.01 -8.70 -1.97
C THR A 103 15.15 -9.63 -1.11
N MET A 104 14.48 -9.10 -0.07
CA MET A 104 13.65 -9.90 0.84
C MET A 104 12.39 -10.44 0.15
N ILE A 105 11.72 -9.61 -0.65
CA ILE A 105 10.54 -10.01 -1.42
C ILE A 105 10.94 -10.97 -2.54
N ASN A 106 12.07 -10.72 -3.22
CA ASN A 106 12.56 -11.63 -4.24
C ASN A 106 12.81 -13.03 -3.65
N ARG A 107 13.55 -13.09 -2.54
CA ARG A 107 13.81 -14.37 -1.85
C ARG A 107 12.51 -15.05 -1.39
N CYS A 108 11.52 -14.29 -0.99
CA CYS A 108 10.20 -14.83 -0.65
C CYS A 108 9.54 -15.51 -1.85
N VAL A 109 9.44 -14.81 -2.99
CA VAL A 109 8.78 -15.36 -4.20
C VAL A 109 9.59 -16.51 -4.82
N GLU A 110 10.92 -16.44 -4.84
CA GLU A 110 11.77 -17.53 -5.28
C GLU A 110 11.58 -18.80 -4.42
N ASN A 111 11.41 -18.66 -3.10
CA ASN A 111 11.08 -19.78 -2.24
C ASN A 111 9.66 -20.30 -2.46
N MET A 112 8.68 -19.43 -2.75
CA MET A 112 7.34 -19.86 -3.15
C MET A 112 7.39 -20.73 -4.40
N GLU A 113 8.17 -20.34 -5.41
CA GLU A 113 8.35 -21.10 -6.64
C GLU A 113 9.10 -22.41 -6.40
N LEU A 114 10.24 -22.37 -5.68
CA LEU A 114 11.06 -23.53 -5.34
C LEU A 114 10.26 -24.60 -4.59
N LEU A 115 9.45 -24.17 -3.62
CA LEU A 115 8.62 -25.04 -2.79
C LEU A 115 7.29 -25.42 -3.47
N LYS A 116 6.99 -24.86 -4.62
CA LYS A 116 5.72 -25.04 -5.35
C LYS A 116 4.50 -24.82 -4.47
N THR A 117 4.53 -23.75 -3.68
CA THR A 117 3.51 -23.43 -2.68
C THR A 117 2.22 -22.88 -3.27
N MET A 118 2.22 -22.52 -4.53
CA MET A 118 1.09 -21.91 -5.23
C MET A 118 0.77 -22.65 -6.52
N GLY A 119 -0.40 -22.40 -7.08
CA GLY A 119 -0.82 -22.98 -8.35
C GLY A 119 -1.34 -24.42 -8.27
N ALA A 120 -1.54 -24.97 -7.07
CA ALA A 120 -2.11 -26.30 -6.90
C ALA A 120 -3.51 -26.38 -7.53
N GLY A 121 -3.71 -27.37 -8.43
CA GLY A 121 -4.98 -27.56 -9.16
C GLY A 121 -5.22 -26.59 -10.32
N LYS A 122 -4.23 -25.80 -10.72
CA LYS A 122 -4.29 -24.91 -11.88
C LYS A 122 -3.67 -25.59 -13.11
N ASP A 123 -4.38 -25.58 -14.25
CA ASP A 123 -3.85 -26.09 -15.51
C ASP A 123 -2.66 -25.25 -16.03
N ARG A 124 -2.70 -23.97 -15.76
CA ARG A 124 -1.62 -23.02 -16.07
C ARG A 124 -1.42 -22.13 -14.86
N PHE A 125 -0.22 -22.12 -14.33
CA PHE A 125 0.25 -21.23 -13.29
C PHE A 125 1.71 -20.88 -13.57
N PHE A 126 2.10 -19.61 -13.34
CA PHE A 126 3.47 -19.16 -13.56
C PHE A 126 3.87 -18.05 -12.58
N TYR A 127 5.16 -17.91 -12.39
CA TYR A 127 5.80 -16.77 -11.77
C TYR A 127 6.52 -15.96 -12.84
N GLU A 128 6.42 -14.65 -12.77
CA GLU A 128 7.22 -13.72 -13.57
C GLU A 128 7.98 -12.75 -12.68
N TYR A 129 9.24 -12.58 -13.01
CA TYR A 129 10.15 -11.68 -12.31
C TYR A 129 10.49 -10.51 -13.22
N MET A 130 10.35 -9.29 -12.70
CA MET A 130 10.64 -8.09 -13.48
C MET A 130 11.60 -7.17 -12.74
N GLU A 131 12.53 -6.58 -13.47
CA GLU A 131 13.43 -5.57 -12.92
C GLU A 131 12.72 -4.22 -12.76
N ILE A 132 13.00 -3.54 -11.65
CA ILE A 132 12.52 -2.19 -11.36
C ILE A 132 13.70 -1.21 -11.47
N PRO A 133 13.56 -0.09 -12.19
CA PRO A 133 14.62 0.92 -12.30
C PRO A 133 15.07 1.44 -10.94
N LEU A 134 16.39 1.59 -10.77
CA LEU A 134 16.98 2.21 -9.57
C LEU A 134 17.00 3.74 -9.66
N LYS A 135 16.86 4.30 -10.87
CA LYS A 135 16.87 5.74 -11.12
C LYS A 135 15.57 6.18 -11.76
N ALA A 136 15.13 7.38 -11.41
CA ALA A 136 13.99 8.04 -12.05
C ALA A 136 14.50 8.94 -13.19
N ASP A 137 14.68 8.35 -14.35
CA ASP A 137 15.06 9.00 -15.60
C ASP A 137 14.37 8.29 -16.80
N ASP A 138 14.57 8.82 -18.01
CA ASP A 138 13.94 8.27 -19.21
C ASP A 138 14.43 6.86 -19.53
N ASN A 139 15.70 6.54 -19.28
CA ASN A 139 16.21 5.17 -19.42
C ASN A 139 15.51 4.22 -18.44
N GLY A 140 15.17 4.69 -17.25
CA GLY A 140 14.37 3.94 -16.29
C GLY A 140 12.94 3.71 -16.81
N VAL A 141 12.35 4.68 -17.49
CA VAL A 141 11.04 4.50 -18.15
C VAL A 141 11.13 3.45 -19.24
N ASP A 142 12.11 3.53 -20.13
CA ASP A 142 12.32 2.56 -21.23
C ASP A 142 12.53 1.14 -20.68
N LEU A 143 13.36 0.99 -19.63
CA LEU A 143 13.56 -0.28 -18.95
C LEU A 143 12.23 -0.82 -18.41
N LEU A 144 11.46 -0.01 -17.68
CA LEU A 144 10.19 -0.47 -17.10
C LEU A 144 9.17 -0.85 -18.17
N VAL A 145 9.11 -0.11 -19.29
CA VAL A 145 8.26 -0.47 -20.46
C VAL A 145 8.66 -1.83 -21.02
N LEU A 146 9.96 -2.08 -21.20
CA LEU A 146 10.47 -3.38 -21.68
C LEU A 146 10.10 -4.51 -20.71
N GLN A 147 10.28 -4.30 -19.42
CA GLN A 147 9.96 -5.26 -18.37
C GLN A 147 8.45 -5.56 -18.34
N CYS A 148 7.60 -4.55 -18.39
CA CYS A 148 6.14 -4.73 -18.44
C CYS A 148 5.70 -5.50 -19.69
N LYS A 149 6.27 -5.21 -20.87
CA LYS A 149 5.99 -5.95 -22.10
C LYS A 149 6.34 -7.43 -21.98
N ASN A 150 7.52 -7.73 -21.43
CA ASN A 150 8.06 -9.10 -21.41
C ASN A 150 7.51 -9.93 -20.25
N HIS A 151 7.31 -9.34 -19.06
CA HIS A 151 7.00 -10.04 -17.82
C HIS A 151 5.58 -9.82 -17.29
N ILE A 152 4.79 -8.98 -17.95
CA ILE A 152 3.37 -8.81 -17.62
C ILE A 152 2.50 -9.09 -18.85
N LEU A 153 2.60 -8.22 -19.88
CA LEU A 153 1.64 -8.24 -20.98
C LEU A 153 1.73 -9.51 -21.82
N ARG A 154 2.94 -9.91 -22.25
CA ARG A 154 3.14 -11.13 -23.04
C ARG A 154 2.70 -12.38 -22.26
N PRO A 155 3.15 -12.65 -21.02
CA PRO A 155 2.70 -13.82 -20.27
C PRO A 155 1.19 -13.89 -20.06
N LEU A 156 0.53 -12.75 -19.79
CA LEU A 156 -0.92 -12.70 -19.63
C LEU A 156 -1.64 -13.01 -20.95
N HIS A 157 -1.13 -12.49 -22.08
CA HIS A 157 -1.67 -12.81 -23.40
C HIS A 157 -1.49 -14.28 -23.72
N ASP A 158 -0.27 -14.83 -23.58
CA ASP A 158 0.06 -16.20 -23.97
C ASP A 158 -0.66 -17.24 -23.07
N ALA A 159 -0.80 -16.97 -21.77
CA ALA A 159 -1.43 -17.89 -20.84
C ALA A 159 -2.95 -17.81 -20.84
N PHE A 160 -3.52 -16.60 -20.94
CA PHE A 160 -4.95 -16.36 -20.68
C PHE A 160 -5.69 -15.71 -21.86
N GLY A 161 -5.02 -15.42 -22.98
CA GLY A 161 -5.62 -14.72 -24.11
C GLY A 161 -6.03 -13.28 -23.81
N THR A 162 -5.38 -12.66 -22.79
CA THR A 162 -5.70 -11.29 -22.38
C THR A 162 -5.44 -10.30 -23.50
N ASP A 163 -6.39 -9.39 -23.75
CA ASP A 163 -6.17 -8.23 -24.62
C ASP A 163 -5.18 -7.27 -23.98
N VAL A 164 -4.01 -7.11 -24.60
CA VAL A 164 -2.92 -6.26 -24.14
C VAL A 164 -2.72 -5.03 -25.03
N SER A 165 -3.72 -4.70 -25.84
CA SER A 165 -3.69 -3.53 -26.70
C SER A 165 -3.65 -2.21 -25.90
N ASP A 166 -3.22 -1.13 -26.55
CA ASP A 166 -3.23 0.21 -25.95
C ASP A 166 -4.64 0.58 -25.44
N ALA A 167 -5.68 0.22 -26.20
CA ALA A 167 -7.06 0.46 -25.80
C ALA A 167 -7.45 -0.31 -24.51
N ALA A 168 -6.98 -1.56 -24.35
CA ALA A 168 -7.23 -2.33 -23.14
C ALA A 168 -6.51 -1.71 -21.92
N ILE A 169 -5.26 -1.25 -22.10
CA ILE A 169 -4.51 -0.56 -21.04
C ILE A 169 -5.22 0.74 -20.65
N ARG A 170 -5.73 1.53 -21.61
CA ARG A 170 -6.50 2.76 -21.32
C ARG A 170 -7.76 2.47 -20.51
N ARG A 171 -8.49 1.39 -20.82
CA ARG A 171 -9.67 0.98 -20.02
C ARG A 171 -9.28 0.61 -18.59
N ALA A 172 -8.22 -0.16 -18.43
CA ALA A 172 -7.70 -0.54 -17.10
C ALA A 172 -7.25 0.68 -16.29
N VAL A 173 -6.58 1.65 -16.91
CA VAL A 173 -6.22 2.92 -16.28
C VAL A 173 -7.46 3.73 -15.89
N ALA A 174 -8.49 3.77 -16.73
CA ALA A 174 -9.73 4.48 -16.41
C ALA A 174 -10.44 3.87 -15.17
N GLU A 175 -10.52 2.54 -15.08
CA GLU A 175 -11.05 1.85 -13.88
C GLU A 175 -10.21 2.15 -12.64
N HIS A 176 -8.88 2.02 -12.75
CA HIS A 176 -7.95 2.34 -11.67
C HIS A 176 -8.15 3.79 -11.18
N ASN A 177 -8.22 4.73 -12.12
CA ASN A 177 -8.40 6.15 -11.80
C ASN A 177 -9.74 6.45 -11.12
N ARG A 178 -10.82 5.72 -11.46
CA ARG A 178 -12.11 5.85 -10.77
C ARG A 178 -11.97 5.49 -9.29
N VAL A 179 -11.30 4.38 -8.98
CA VAL A 179 -11.00 3.99 -7.59
C VAL A 179 -10.09 5.02 -6.91
N CYS A 180 -9.05 5.49 -7.59
CA CYS A 180 -8.16 6.53 -7.06
C CYS A 180 -8.92 7.80 -6.72
N ALA A 181 -9.83 8.26 -7.59
CA ALA A 181 -10.64 9.45 -7.36
C ALA A 181 -11.55 9.30 -6.12
N LEU A 182 -12.15 8.13 -5.93
CA LEU A 182 -12.99 7.85 -4.75
C LEU A 182 -12.17 7.85 -3.46
N ILE A 183 -11.03 7.17 -3.42
CA ILE A 183 -10.14 7.15 -2.25
C ILE A 183 -9.59 8.55 -1.95
N ARG A 184 -9.23 9.33 -2.96
CA ARG A 184 -8.78 10.72 -2.76
C ARG A 184 -9.89 11.60 -2.20
N ALA A 185 -11.11 11.50 -2.74
CA ALA A 185 -12.26 12.24 -2.23
C ALA A 185 -12.58 11.89 -0.77
N LEU A 186 -12.53 10.61 -0.40
CA LEU A 186 -12.63 10.16 1.00
C LEU A 186 -11.47 10.69 1.85
N GLY A 187 -10.26 10.67 1.31
CA GLY A 187 -9.05 11.17 1.97
C GLY A 187 -9.08 12.66 2.26
N ASP A 188 -9.75 13.46 1.42
CA ASP A 188 -9.85 14.91 1.61
C ASP A 188 -10.64 15.30 2.88
N PHE A 189 -11.58 14.47 3.32
CA PHE A 189 -12.25 14.67 4.61
C PHE A 189 -11.32 14.59 5.81
N ARG A 190 -10.15 13.97 5.66
CA ARG A 190 -9.12 13.95 6.71
C ARG A 190 -8.40 15.30 6.89
N LYS A 191 -8.55 16.24 5.94
CA LYS A 191 -8.00 17.61 6.05
C LYS A 191 -8.87 18.51 6.94
N GLU A 192 -10.12 18.15 7.15
CA GLU A 192 -11.05 18.92 7.97
C GLU A 192 -10.56 19.00 9.42
N ALA A 193 -10.80 20.13 10.08
CA ALA A 193 -10.47 20.31 11.49
C ALA A 193 -11.25 19.32 12.39
N ARG A 194 -12.47 19.01 11.99
CA ARG A 194 -13.34 18.00 12.59
C ARG A 194 -13.67 16.96 11.50
N PRO A 195 -12.85 15.89 11.38
CA PRO A 195 -12.99 14.95 10.28
C PRO A 195 -14.29 14.14 10.38
N ARG A 196 -14.81 13.74 9.23
CA ARG A 196 -16.02 12.91 9.11
C ARG A 196 -15.70 11.43 8.91
N ILE A 197 -14.43 11.09 8.79
CA ILE A 197 -13.93 9.72 8.65
C ILE A 197 -12.71 9.56 9.56
N THR A 198 -12.62 8.44 10.28
CA THR A 198 -11.43 8.12 11.07
C THR A 198 -10.27 7.68 10.17
N GLY A 199 -9.03 7.77 10.67
CA GLY A 199 -7.88 7.22 9.97
C GLY A 199 -8.00 5.71 9.79
N TYR A 200 -8.57 5.02 10.78
CA TYR A 200 -8.86 3.59 10.72
C TYR A 200 -9.84 3.24 9.59
N GLU A 201 -11.02 3.87 9.56
CA GLU A 201 -12.01 3.65 8.50
C GLU A 201 -11.40 3.89 7.12
N PHE A 202 -10.72 5.02 6.95
CA PHE A 202 -10.07 5.36 5.69
C PHE A 202 -9.03 4.34 5.27
N HIS A 203 -8.24 3.83 6.21
CA HIS A 203 -7.22 2.83 5.90
C HIS A 203 -7.83 1.50 5.49
N VAL A 204 -8.89 1.03 6.16
CA VAL A 204 -9.65 -0.17 5.76
C VAL A 204 -10.14 -0.05 4.32
N LEU A 205 -10.76 1.08 3.95
CA LEU A 205 -11.21 1.34 2.58
C LEU A 205 -10.04 1.32 1.58
N THR A 206 -8.92 1.95 1.94
CA THR A 206 -7.71 1.99 1.09
C THR A 206 -7.15 0.58 0.86
N LEU A 207 -7.00 -0.22 1.93
CA LEU A 207 -6.51 -1.60 1.84
C LEU A 207 -7.41 -2.47 0.95
N ALA A 208 -8.73 -2.37 1.09
CA ALA A 208 -9.67 -3.13 0.27
C ALA A 208 -9.41 -2.92 -1.23
N THR A 209 -9.00 -1.72 -1.65
CA THR A 209 -8.70 -1.43 -3.06
C THR A 209 -7.42 -2.10 -3.59
N TYR A 210 -6.58 -2.64 -2.71
CA TYR A 210 -5.38 -3.40 -3.10
C TYR A 210 -5.61 -4.90 -3.15
N VAL A 211 -6.58 -5.41 -2.38
CA VAL A 211 -6.74 -6.84 -2.14
C VAL A 211 -8.02 -7.42 -2.76
N ALA A 212 -8.81 -6.61 -3.45
CA ALA A 212 -10.03 -7.04 -4.11
C ALA A 212 -10.15 -6.47 -5.52
N PRO A 213 -10.90 -7.15 -6.43
CA PRO A 213 -11.16 -6.66 -7.78
C PRO A 213 -11.81 -5.28 -7.77
N LYS A 214 -11.18 -4.31 -8.43
CA LYS A 214 -11.58 -2.89 -8.38
C LYS A 214 -13.01 -2.65 -8.87
N TYR A 215 -13.39 -3.28 -9.98
CA TYR A 215 -14.71 -3.08 -10.58
C TYR A 215 -15.86 -3.50 -9.64
N LEU A 216 -15.62 -4.45 -8.72
CA LEU A 216 -16.61 -4.89 -7.73
C LEU A 216 -16.68 -4.00 -6.48
N LEU A 217 -15.70 -3.12 -6.28
CA LEU A 217 -15.65 -2.21 -5.13
C LEU A 217 -16.28 -0.84 -5.40
N ILE A 218 -16.34 -0.43 -6.67
CA ILE A 218 -16.66 0.96 -7.04
C ILE A 218 -17.99 1.42 -6.44
N ASP A 219 -19.07 0.65 -6.62
CA ASP A 219 -20.39 1.04 -6.14
C ASP A 219 -20.42 1.20 -4.60
N LYS A 220 -19.76 0.30 -3.87
CA LYS A 220 -19.68 0.40 -2.42
C LYS A 220 -18.83 1.57 -1.94
N LEU A 221 -17.78 1.91 -2.66
CA LEU A 221 -16.97 3.10 -2.38
C LEU A 221 -17.76 4.38 -2.67
N GLU A 222 -18.58 4.42 -3.72
CA GLU A 222 -19.45 5.54 -4.03
C GLU A 222 -20.52 5.74 -2.94
N GLU A 223 -21.23 4.65 -2.55
CA GLU A 223 -22.16 4.68 -1.43
C GLU A 223 -21.50 5.21 -0.14
N THR A 224 -20.29 4.76 0.14
CA THR A 224 -19.52 5.18 1.33
C THR A 224 -19.11 6.66 1.24
N LEU A 225 -18.72 7.14 0.05
CA LEU A 225 -18.38 8.54 -0.14
C LEU A 225 -19.59 9.44 0.11
N GLU A 226 -20.79 9.07 -0.37
CA GLU A 226 -22.02 9.82 -0.11
C GLU A 226 -22.40 9.81 1.39
N GLU A 227 -22.20 8.66 2.06
CA GLU A 227 -22.38 8.58 3.52
C GLU A 227 -21.45 9.56 4.25
N VAL A 228 -20.15 9.56 3.92
CA VAL A 228 -19.16 10.46 4.56
C VAL A 228 -19.49 11.93 4.28
N ARG A 229 -19.97 12.27 3.08
CA ARG A 229 -20.41 13.64 2.75
C ARG A 229 -21.56 14.13 3.63
N SER A 230 -22.50 13.25 3.97
CA SER A 230 -23.68 13.57 4.78
C SER A 230 -23.47 13.38 6.29
N ARG A 231 -22.36 12.75 6.69
CA ARG A 231 -22.06 12.38 8.07
C ARG A 231 -21.72 13.61 8.91
N GLU A 232 -22.25 13.69 10.12
CA GLU A 232 -21.86 14.73 11.07
C GLU A 232 -20.37 14.55 11.47
N PRO A 233 -19.62 15.64 11.57
CA PRO A 233 -18.21 15.60 11.99
C PRO A 233 -18.05 15.01 13.39
N GLU A 234 -16.90 14.40 13.67
CA GLU A 234 -16.55 13.91 15.01
C GLU A 234 -16.58 15.05 16.03
N GLU A 235 -17.31 14.86 17.12
CA GLU A 235 -17.39 15.86 18.20
C GLU A 235 -16.15 15.89 19.08
N ARG A 236 -15.47 14.73 19.21
CA ARG A 236 -14.28 14.59 20.03
C ARG A 236 -13.11 15.34 19.40
N ALA A 237 -12.47 16.21 20.19
CA ALA A 237 -11.22 16.82 19.80
C ALA A 237 -10.08 15.79 19.90
N TYR A 238 -9.35 15.61 18.83
CA TYR A 238 -8.12 14.80 18.84
C TYR A 238 -6.98 15.58 19.51
N ARG A 239 -6.17 14.86 20.32
CA ARG A 239 -5.03 15.44 21.03
C ARG A 239 -3.90 15.86 20.07
N ALA A 240 -3.69 15.06 19.02
CA ALA A 240 -2.70 15.32 17.97
C ALA A 240 -3.16 14.73 16.63
N ARG A 241 -2.77 15.39 15.54
CA ARG A 241 -2.95 14.94 14.16
C ARG A 241 -1.61 14.39 13.68
N ILE A 242 -1.57 13.15 13.22
CA ILE A 242 -0.34 12.43 12.90
C ILE A 242 -0.33 12.05 11.43
N ALA A 243 0.75 12.42 10.72
CA ALA A 243 1.07 11.82 9.43
C ALA A 243 1.85 10.52 9.66
N LEU A 244 1.32 9.39 9.19
CA LEU A 244 1.97 8.08 9.29
C LEU A 244 2.79 7.80 8.04
N VAL A 245 4.08 7.54 8.22
CA VAL A 245 5.05 7.39 7.13
C VAL A 245 5.90 6.15 7.34
N GLY A 246 6.32 5.51 6.25
CA GLY A 246 7.31 4.44 6.36
C GLY A 246 7.06 3.22 5.49
N SER A 247 7.46 2.06 5.99
CA SER A 247 7.32 0.77 5.32
C SER A 247 5.87 0.31 5.27
N GLU A 248 5.68 -0.90 4.84
CA GLU A 248 4.37 -1.55 4.69
C GLU A 248 3.46 -1.40 5.92
N VAL A 249 2.21 -0.98 5.69
CA VAL A 249 1.13 -1.03 6.68
C VAL A 249 -0.08 -1.63 5.98
N ASP A 250 -0.19 -2.94 6.03
CA ASP A 250 -1.29 -3.73 5.47
C ASP A 250 -2.19 -4.32 6.58
N ASP A 251 -1.99 -3.86 7.81
CA ASP A 251 -2.78 -4.19 9.00
C ASP A 251 -3.42 -2.92 9.57
N SER A 252 -4.74 -2.84 9.53
CA SER A 252 -5.51 -1.70 10.05
C SER A 252 -5.44 -1.57 11.58
N GLU A 253 -5.10 -2.63 12.30
CA GLU A 253 -4.98 -2.60 13.76
C GLU A 253 -3.86 -1.66 14.25
N PHE A 254 -2.83 -1.45 13.42
CA PHE A 254 -1.80 -0.46 13.77
C PHE A 254 -2.34 0.98 13.76
N ILE A 255 -3.23 1.30 12.82
CA ILE A 255 -3.91 2.60 12.78
C ILE A 255 -4.83 2.75 14.00
N ARG A 256 -5.61 1.72 14.31
CA ARG A 256 -6.48 1.69 15.50
C ARG A 256 -5.70 1.93 16.78
N LEU A 257 -4.55 1.26 16.94
CA LEU A 257 -3.66 1.44 18.08
C LEU A 257 -3.23 2.91 18.24
N ILE A 258 -2.88 3.59 17.13
CA ILE A 258 -2.48 5.00 17.17
C ILE A 258 -3.67 5.86 17.60
N GLU A 259 -4.86 5.66 17.02
CA GLU A 259 -6.04 6.47 17.30
C GLU A 259 -6.60 6.22 18.71
N ASP A 260 -6.43 5.04 19.29
CA ASP A 260 -6.75 4.72 20.67
C ASP A 260 -5.96 5.58 21.71
N THR A 261 -4.84 6.17 21.32
CA THR A 261 -4.09 7.10 22.19
C THR A 261 -4.68 8.52 22.22
N GLY A 262 -5.75 8.76 21.46
CA GLY A 262 -6.35 10.06 21.25
C GLY A 262 -5.75 10.86 20.09
N ALA A 263 -4.84 10.27 19.33
CA ALA A 263 -4.35 10.82 18.09
C ALA A 263 -5.36 10.62 16.95
N TYR A 264 -5.13 11.31 15.84
CA TYR A 264 -5.83 11.12 14.58
C TYR A 264 -4.82 10.89 13.45
N VAL A 265 -4.93 9.79 12.72
CA VAL A 265 -4.08 9.53 11.54
C VAL A 265 -4.64 10.30 10.35
N CYS A 266 -4.18 11.53 10.19
CA CYS A 266 -4.70 12.45 9.19
C CYS A 266 -4.14 12.24 7.78
N ALA A 267 -2.91 11.72 7.65
CA ALA A 267 -2.25 11.47 6.37
C ALA A 267 -1.43 10.18 6.43
N ASP A 268 -1.21 9.59 5.26
CA ASP A 268 -0.47 8.34 5.13
C ASP A 268 0.47 8.39 3.93
N ARG A 269 1.72 7.91 4.13
CA ARG A 269 2.69 7.66 3.08
C ARG A 269 3.47 6.40 3.41
N PHE A 270 2.98 5.27 2.99
CA PHE A 270 3.59 3.94 3.15
C PHE A 270 3.15 2.98 2.04
N CYS A 271 3.75 1.80 1.97
CA CYS A 271 3.61 0.92 0.81
C CYS A 271 2.18 0.45 0.49
N PHE A 272 1.27 0.28 1.41
CA PHE A 272 -0.17 0.03 1.16
C PHE A 272 -1.03 1.29 1.41
N GLY A 273 -0.41 2.46 1.37
CA GLY A 273 -1.08 3.72 1.65
C GLY A 273 -1.82 4.33 0.47
N SER A 274 -2.53 5.42 0.75
CA SER A 274 -3.25 6.17 -0.27
C SER A 274 -2.35 7.11 -1.07
N LEU A 275 -1.22 7.52 -0.51
CA LEU A 275 -0.30 8.49 -1.12
C LEU A 275 1.10 7.88 -1.31
N PRO A 276 1.66 7.86 -2.52
CA PRO A 276 1.04 8.24 -3.81
C PRO A 276 0.22 7.10 -4.46
N GLY A 277 0.05 5.95 -3.79
CA GLY A 277 -0.51 4.73 -4.35
C GLY A 277 -1.91 4.85 -4.95
N ARG A 278 -2.65 5.90 -4.59
CA ARG A 278 -3.97 6.22 -5.15
C ARG A 278 -3.97 7.59 -5.86
N ASP A 279 -2.83 8.00 -6.39
CA ASP A 279 -2.78 9.13 -7.33
C ASP A 279 -3.23 8.66 -8.72
N PRO A 280 -4.13 9.40 -9.40
CA PRO A 280 -4.58 9.02 -10.73
C PRO A 280 -3.45 9.14 -11.76
N ILE A 281 -3.48 8.29 -12.76
CA ILE A 281 -2.57 8.29 -13.91
C ILE A 281 -3.19 9.15 -15.01
N VAL A 282 -2.49 10.18 -15.42
CA VAL A 282 -2.95 11.07 -16.52
C VAL A 282 -2.41 10.50 -17.82
N LEU A 283 -3.33 10.15 -18.73
CA LEU A 283 -3.02 9.71 -20.08
C LEU A 283 -3.38 10.80 -21.09
N THR A 284 -2.56 10.91 -22.13
CA THR A 284 -2.79 11.74 -23.32
C THR A 284 -2.93 10.85 -24.56
N ASP A 285 -3.36 11.41 -25.67
CA ASP A 285 -3.59 10.64 -26.91
C ASP A 285 -2.36 10.62 -27.83
N ASP A 286 -1.33 11.38 -27.53
CA ASP A 286 -0.11 11.55 -28.35
C ASP A 286 0.97 10.51 -28.06
N GLU A 287 0.78 9.69 -27.02
CA GLU A 287 1.73 8.65 -26.62
C GLU A 287 1.00 7.36 -26.19
N ASP A 288 1.64 6.20 -26.36
CA ASP A 288 1.05 4.92 -25.91
C ASP A 288 0.84 4.89 -24.38
N ALA A 289 -0.24 4.24 -23.98
CA ALA A 289 -0.65 4.21 -22.58
C ALA A 289 0.38 3.50 -21.67
N LEU A 290 1.05 2.45 -22.18
CA LEU A 290 2.03 1.71 -21.40
C LEU A 290 3.20 2.61 -21.00
N THR A 291 3.76 3.39 -21.93
CA THR A 291 4.86 4.31 -21.67
C THR A 291 4.45 5.37 -20.64
N GLN A 292 3.24 5.92 -20.74
CA GLN A 292 2.73 6.91 -19.78
C GLN A 292 2.51 6.30 -18.38
N VAL A 293 1.98 5.09 -18.29
CA VAL A 293 1.86 4.35 -17.03
C VAL A 293 3.24 4.14 -16.40
N CYS A 294 4.19 3.62 -17.16
CA CYS A 294 5.56 3.38 -16.66
C CYS A 294 6.23 4.69 -16.20
N ARG A 295 6.07 5.78 -16.94
CA ARG A 295 6.57 7.11 -16.57
C ARG A 295 5.99 7.56 -15.22
N GLN A 296 4.70 7.36 -14.98
CA GLN A 296 4.07 7.68 -13.70
C GLN A 296 4.74 6.90 -12.56
N TYR A 297 4.94 5.59 -12.72
CA TYR A 297 5.55 4.75 -11.68
C TYR A 297 7.01 5.12 -11.42
N VAL A 298 7.79 5.43 -12.44
CA VAL A 298 9.20 5.83 -12.32
C VAL A 298 9.33 7.21 -11.66
N TYR A 299 8.62 8.21 -12.16
CA TYR A 299 8.79 9.59 -11.70
C TYR A 299 7.98 9.95 -10.45
N ARG A 300 6.80 9.36 -10.24
CA ARG A 300 5.95 9.62 -9.07
C ARG A 300 6.19 8.66 -7.91
N GLY A 301 6.82 7.51 -8.17
CA GLY A 301 7.13 6.52 -7.14
C GLY A 301 7.92 7.11 -5.98
N GLN A 302 7.55 6.72 -4.76
CA GLN A 302 8.15 7.20 -3.51
C GLN A 302 8.94 6.10 -2.78
N CYS A 303 9.23 4.98 -3.45
CA CYS A 303 9.98 3.89 -2.87
C CYS A 303 11.44 4.30 -2.58
N PRO A 304 11.98 3.99 -1.40
CA PRO A 304 13.39 4.28 -1.06
C PRO A 304 14.40 3.58 -1.97
N ARG A 305 13.98 2.55 -2.70
CA ARG A 305 14.82 1.85 -3.68
C ARG A 305 15.33 2.78 -4.78
N THR A 306 14.58 3.82 -5.14
CA THR A 306 15.04 4.82 -6.12
C THR A 306 16.02 5.77 -5.46
N MET A 307 17.29 5.71 -5.87
CA MET A 307 18.43 6.20 -5.09
C MET A 307 19.12 7.45 -5.65
N ASN A 308 18.64 8.06 -6.74
CA ASN A 308 19.23 9.32 -7.18
C ASN A 308 18.95 10.44 -6.14
N MET A 309 19.89 11.38 -6.01
CA MET A 309 19.87 12.41 -4.95
C MET A 309 18.57 13.23 -4.96
N GLU A 310 18.07 13.58 -6.14
CA GLU A 310 16.80 14.28 -6.28
C GLU A 310 15.65 13.53 -5.60
N LYS A 311 15.56 12.20 -5.78
CA LYS A 311 14.54 11.35 -5.12
C LYS A 311 14.76 11.25 -3.63
N VAL A 312 16.01 11.19 -3.17
CA VAL A 312 16.32 11.14 -1.73
C VAL A 312 15.77 12.37 -1.01
N TYR A 313 16.02 13.56 -1.54
CA TYR A 313 15.50 14.80 -0.96
C TYR A 313 14.01 14.99 -1.25
N GLY A 314 13.57 14.71 -2.48
CA GLY A 314 12.19 14.87 -2.92
C GLY A 314 11.19 14.06 -2.07
N ARG A 315 11.57 12.85 -1.60
CA ARG A 315 10.71 12.08 -0.70
C ARG A 315 10.45 12.76 0.65
N LYS A 316 11.45 13.44 1.21
CA LYS A 316 11.30 14.19 2.48
C LYS A 316 10.44 15.44 2.27
N GLN A 317 10.68 16.15 1.17
CA GLN A 317 9.81 17.26 0.77
C GLN A 317 8.36 16.79 0.58
N TYR A 318 8.15 15.70 -0.15
CA TYR A 318 6.81 15.10 -0.34
C TYR A 318 6.11 14.79 0.98
N VAL A 319 6.82 14.17 1.95
CA VAL A 319 6.27 13.89 3.29
C VAL A 319 5.93 15.20 4.01
N ALA A 320 6.80 16.19 3.96
CA ALA A 320 6.54 17.48 4.60
C ALA A 320 5.33 18.20 3.99
N ASP A 321 5.17 18.12 2.66
CA ASP A 321 4.07 18.77 1.95
C ASP A 321 2.72 18.10 2.28
N ILE A 322 2.65 16.76 2.30
CA ILE A 322 1.42 16.08 2.73
C ILE A 322 1.12 16.33 4.22
N ALA A 323 2.14 16.35 5.08
CA ALA A 323 1.94 16.65 6.49
C ALA A 323 1.34 18.05 6.69
N ARG A 324 1.82 19.05 5.94
CA ARG A 324 1.22 20.40 5.96
C ARG A 324 -0.19 20.43 5.37
N ALA A 325 -0.39 19.78 4.21
CA ALA A 325 -1.68 19.75 3.53
C ALA A 325 -2.80 19.11 4.37
N TYR A 326 -2.44 18.17 5.24
CA TYR A 326 -3.37 17.48 6.13
C TYR A 326 -3.34 18.03 7.57
N ASN A 327 -2.69 19.17 7.80
CA ASN A 327 -2.57 19.81 9.12
C ASN A 327 -2.03 18.86 10.19
N ALA A 328 -1.00 18.09 9.88
CA ALA A 328 -0.36 17.19 10.83
C ALA A 328 0.45 17.97 11.88
N ASP A 329 0.29 17.63 13.15
CA ASP A 329 1.06 18.18 14.27
C ASP A 329 2.41 17.49 14.44
N GLY A 330 2.55 16.27 13.89
CA GLY A 330 3.76 15.48 13.95
C GLY A 330 3.73 14.31 12.98
N ILE A 331 4.88 13.68 12.82
CA ILE A 331 5.09 12.56 11.91
C ILE A 331 5.47 11.32 12.72
N LEU A 332 4.74 10.22 12.54
CA LEU A 332 5.14 8.91 13.00
C LEU A 332 5.83 8.19 11.83
N TYR A 333 7.16 8.06 11.91
CA TYR A 333 7.97 7.39 10.90
C TYR A 333 8.26 5.96 11.36
N GLN A 334 7.58 4.98 10.77
CA GLN A 334 7.68 3.58 11.14
C GLN A 334 8.43 2.74 10.10
N GLN A 335 9.00 1.64 10.56
CA GLN A 335 9.66 0.63 9.75
C GLN A 335 9.33 -0.74 10.31
N ILE A 336 9.04 -1.71 9.43
CA ILE A 336 9.00 -3.12 9.82
C ILE A 336 10.42 -3.59 10.07
N LYS A 337 10.64 -4.36 11.14
CA LYS A 337 11.96 -4.92 11.47
C LYS A 337 12.56 -5.63 10.27
N PHE A 338 13.84 -5.39 10.04
CA PHE A 338 14.64 -5.93 8.93
C PHE A 338 14.18 -5.49 7.53
N CYS A 339 13.40 -4.43 7.41
CA CYS A 339 13.10 -3.80 6.11
C CYS A 339 14.25 -2.84 5.74
N ASP A 340 15.23 -3.31 4.95
CA ASP A 340 16.44 -2.56 4.64
C ASP A 340 16.19 -1.22 3.95
N PRO A 341 15.40 -1.12 2.85
CA PRO A 341 15.21 0.16 2.18
C PRO A 341 14.63 1.23 3.11
N TRP A 342 13.70 0.84 3.97
CA TRP A 342 13.09 1.77 4.92
C TRP A 342 13.94 2.04 6.16
N ALA A 343 14.94 1.20 6.50
CA ALA A 343 15.85 1.47 7.60
C ALA A 343 16.67 2.73 7.34
N TYR A 344 17.28 2.82 6.16
CA TYR A 344 18.05 3.99 5.73
C TYR A 344 17.16 5.22 5.58
N GLU A 345 16.02 5.05 4.91
CA GLU A 345 15.08 6.12 4.64
C GLU A 345 14.51 6.72 5.93
N ARG A 346 14.10 5.88 6.90
CA ARG A 346 13.58 6.31 8.20
C ARG A 346 14.63 7.08 9.00
N THR A 347 15.86 6.60 9.02
CA THR A 347 16.94 7.23 9.77
C THR A 347 17.22 8.64 9.25
N LEU A 348 17.51 8.75 7.95
CA LEU A 348 17.77 10.03 7.29
C LEU A 348 16.54 10.95 7.32
N GLY A 349 15.37 10.41 6.98
CA GLY A 349 14.12 11.16 6.94
C GLY A 349 13.71 11.71 8.30
N SER A 350 13.93 10.96 9.38
CA SER A 350 13.60 11.43 10.73
C SER A 350 14.44 12.64 11.16
N VAL A 351 15.71 12.70 10.73
CA VAL A 351 16.58 13.85 10.99
C VAL A 351 16.12 15.05 10.16
N MET A 352 16.02 14.88 8.84
CA MET A 352 15.66 15.96 7.91
C MET A 352 14.28 16.56 8.21
N LEU A 353 13.28 15.71 8.49
CA LEU A 353 11.92 16.19 8.79
C LEU A 353 11.87 17.02 10.09
N ARG A 354 12.77 16.76 11.06
CA ARG A 354 12.90 17.58 12.27
C ARG A 354 13.68 18.87 12.02
N GLU A 355 14.85 18.76 11.43
CA GLU A 355 15.82 19.85 11.33
C GLU A 355 15.52 20.82 10.19
N ASP A 356 15.18 20.27 9.01
CA ASP A 356 14.98 21.09 7.81
C ASP A 356 13.50 21.52 7.66
N PHE A 357 12.56 20.68 8.11
CA PHE A 357 11.12 20.91 7.91
C PHE A 357 10.35 21.27 9.19
N GLY A 358 10.98 21.13 10.36
CA GLY A 358 10.45 21.60 11.65
C GLY A 358 9.37 20.71 12.28
N PHE A 359 9.13 19.49 11.78
CA PHE A 359 8.13 18.60 12.35
C PHE A 359 8.64 17.84 13.58
N PRO A 360 7.82 17.68 14.64
CA PRO A 360 8.04 16.62 15.62
C PRO A 360 8.00 15.26 14.93
N VAL A 361 8.98 14.39 15.17
CA VAL A 361 9.05 13.06 14.56
C VAL A 361 9.25 11.99 15.62
N LEU A 362 8.31 11.03 15.68
CA LEU A 362 8.51 9.76 16.38
C LEU A 362 9.03 8.72 15.38
N SER A 363 10.24 8.24 15.59
CA SER A 363 10.87 7.22 14.76
C SER A 363 10.83 5.86 15.47
N VAL A 364 10.19 4.86 14.84
CA VAL A 364 9.99 3.53 15.43
C VAL A 364 10.28 2.41 14.45
N ASP A 365 10.85 1.32 14.95
CA ASP A 365 10.78 0.00 14.33
C ASP A 365 9.70 -0.83 15.01
N ARG A 366 8.97 -1.62 14.24
CA ARG A 366 7.88 -2.46 14.72
C ARG A 366 7.95 -3.87 14.12
N PRO A 367 7.39 -4.88 14.78
CA PRO A 367 7.12 -6.15 14.14
C PRO A 367 6.04 -5.98 13.06
N TYR A 368 5.98 -6.92 12.12
CA TYR A 368 4.91 -6.97 11.14
C TYR A 368 3.55 -7.20 11.82
N ASN A 369 3.42 -8.26 12.60
CA ASN A 369 2.25 -8.48 13.43
C ASN A 369 2.35 -7.62 14.71
N ILE A 370 1.57 -6.54 14.75
CA ILE A 370 1.60 -5.58 15.85
C ILE A 370 1.14 -6.17 17.19
N ARG A 371 0.34 -7.25 17.16
CA ARG A 371 -0.23 -7.87 18.37
C ARG A 371 0.84 -8.26 19.39
N SER A 372 2.02 -8.69 18.93
CA SER A 372 3.15 -9.06 19.80
C SER A 372 3.79 -7.89 20.55
N SER A 373 3.52 -6.64 20.15
CA SER A 373 4.16 -5.44 20.69
C SER A 373 3.20 -4.30 21.02
N ILE A 374 1.90 -4.57 21.08
CA ILE A 374 0.85 -3.55 21.31
C ILE A 374 1.17 -2.65 22.49
N GLY A 375 1.51 -3.20 23.66
CA GLY A 375 1.78 -2.42 24.88
C GLY A 375 2.95 -1.47 24.72
N GLN A 376 4.07 -1.96 24.17
CA GLN A 376 5.27 -1.14 23.95
C GLN A 376 5.00 -0.03 22.93
N MET A 377 4.31 -0.36 21.83
CA MET A 377 4.02 0.61 20.79
C MET A 377 3.04 1.66 21.27
N ARG A 378 1.99 1.26 22.00
CA ARG A 378 1.02 2.19 22.61
C ARG A 378 1.72 3.20 23.52
N THR A 379 2.62 2.75 24.40
CA THR A 379 3.37 3.64 25.29
C THR A 379 4.21 4.66 24.53
N ARG A 380 4.91 4.24 23.45
CA ARG A 380 5.72 5.15 22.64
C ARG A 380 4.86 6.18 21.90
N VAL A 381 3.76 5.75 21.31
CA VAL A 381 2.81 6.65 20.59
C VAL A 381 2.17 7.62 21.57
N GLN A 382 1.73 7.13 22.74
CA GLN A 382 1.12 7.97 23.78
C GLN A 382 2.08 9.06 24.27
N ALA A 383 3.33 8.72 24.59
CA ALA A 383 4.34 9.69 24.97
C ALA A 383 4.61 10.75 23.89
N PHE A 384 4.57 10.34 22.62
CA PHE A 384 4.72 11.27 21.50
C PHE A 384 3.53 12.23 21.39
N VAL A 385 2.31 11.72 21.49
CA VAL A 385 1.08 12.53 21.49
C VAL A 385 1.10 13.54 22.64
N GLU A 386 1.46 13.11 23.86
CA GLU A 386 1.62 13.98 25.04
C GLU A 386 2.66 15.07 24.81
N SER A 387 3.79 14.72 24.18
CA SER A 387 4.85 15.71 23.87
C SER A 387 4.38 16.79 22.90
N ILE A 388 3.56 16.43 21.92
CA ILE A 388 2.94 17.38 20.98
C ILE A 388 1.93 18.27 21.70
N GLU A 389 1.08 17.69 22.54
CA GLU A 389 0.07 18.42 23.32
C GLU A 389 0.72 19.45 24.25
N ILE A 390 1.76 19.07 24.98
CA ILE A 390 2.53 19.97 25.84
C ILE A 390 3.12 21.15 25.02
N LYS A 391 3.69 20.88 23.87
CA LYS A 391 4.22 21.94 23.00
C LYS A 391 3.15 22.91 22.52
N LYS A 392 1.96 22.42 22.16
CA LYS A 392 0.82 23.27 21.79
C LYS A 392 0.40 24.19 22.95
N ILE A 393 0.40 23.67 24.19
CA ILE A 393 0.04 24.46 25.37
C ILE A 393 1.13 25.51 25.69
N GLN A 394 2.41 25.15 25.62
CA GLN A 394 3.53 26.01 26.05
C GLN A 394 3.92 27.08 25.03
N GLY A 395 3.77 26.84 23.79
CA GLY A 395 4.39 27.70 22.77
C GLY A 395 3.43 28.32 21.81
N GLY A 396 2.21 28.16 22.05
CA GLY A 396 1.28 28.66 21.06
C GLY A 396 1.60 28.08 19.68
N VAL A 397 0.68 27.53 19.17
CA VAL A 397 0.31 27.56 17.76
C VAL A 397 1.36 28.22 16.85
N ARG A 398 1.94 27.45 15.99
CA ARG A 398 2.20 27.85 14.63
C ARG A 398 1.55 26.90 13.66
#